data_09a6399644f5635b4fad92b352331584
#
_entry.id   09a6399644f5635b4fad92b352331584
#
_cell.length_a   1.000
_cell.length_b   1.000
_cell.length_c   1.000
_cell.angle_alpha   90.00
_cell.angle_beta   90.00
_cell.angle_gamma   90.00
#
_symmetry.space_group_name_H-M   'P 1'
#
loop_
_entity.id
_entity.type
_entity.pdbx_description
1 polymer ?
#
loop_
_entity_poly.entity_id
_entity_poly.type
_entity_poly.pdbx_seq_one_letter_code
_entity_poly.pdbx_strand_id
1 'polypeptide(L)'
;MYSAGFYPFETLEEYWAYWSRHIYLNRYQALPNRVYDDLLALVKDKDYFVLTTNVDHCFQKAGFDKKRLFYTQGDYGLFQCSKACRQETYDNETQIRQMAEQQEDMKIPTELIPYCPHCGAPMTVNLRIDGTFVQDNGWYKASERYSNFLRRHENLHVLYLELGVGNNTPGIIKFSFWQMTMQNPNAVYACLNLKDVAAPFEIAERSICIQGDIGKVLTDKKYDVLTGENGF
;
A
#
# COMPACT_ATOMS: atom_id res chain seq x y z
N MET A 1 -9.46 13.41 1.49
CA MET A 1 -8.89 13.70 0.17
C MET A 1 -9.03 12.54 -0.81
N TYR A 2 -8.67 11.31 -0.50
CA TYR A 2 -8.84 10.17 -1.43
C TYR A 2 -10.29 10.03 -1.95
N SER A 3 -11.27 10.13 -1.08
CA SER A 3 -12.70 10.05 -1.43
C SER A 3 -13.16 11.12 -2.43
N ALA A 4 -12.50 12.28 -2.46
CA ALA A 4 -12.83 13.34 -3.41
C ALA A 4 -12.35 13.03 -4.84
N GLY A 5 -11.44 12.08 -5.02
CA GLY A 5 -11.04 11.59 -6.34
C GLY A 5 -12.15 10.85 -7.10
N PHE A 6 -13.22 10.45 -6.41
CA PHE A 6 -14.40 9.81 -6.99
C PHE A 6 -15.55 10.80 -7.29
N TYR A 7 -15.27 12.11 -7.14
CA TYR A 7 -16.19 13.14 -7.57
C TYR A 7 -16.40 13.04 -9.09
N PRO A 8 -17.64 13.17 -9.60
CA PRO A 8 -17.90 13.15 -11.04
C PRO A 8 -17.48 14.48 -11.67
N PHE A 9 -16.19 14.60 -11.99
CA PHE A 9 -15.65 15.79 -12.66
C PHE A 9 -16.32 15.96 -14.03
N GLU A 10 -16.60 17.21 -14.41
CA GLU A 10 -17.27 17.52 -15.68
C GLU A 10 -16.35 17.32 -16.88
N THR A 11 -15.03 17.59 -16.71
CA THR A 11 -14.04 17.47 -17.75
C THR A 11 -12.81 16.68 -17.32
N LEU A 12 -12.03 16.19 -18.28
CA LEU A 12 -10.76 15.51 -18.00
C LEU A 12 -9.70 16.45 -17.47
N GLU A 13 -9.76 17.72 -17.84
CA GLU A 13 -8.87 18.76 -17.32
C GLU A 13 -9.06 18.95 -15.80
N GLU A 14 -10.30 18.97 -15.32
CA GLU A 14 -10.61 19.06 -13.88
C GLU A 14 -10.24 17.77 -13.14
N TYR A 15 -10.57 16.61 -13.71
CA TYR A 15 -10.18 15.31 -13.18
C TYR A 15 -8.66 15.22 -12.95
N TRP A 16 -7.88 15.61 -13.97
CA TRP A 16 -6.44 15.56 -13.87
C TRP A 16 -5.84 16.69 -13.03
N ALA A 17 -6.48 17.86 -12.93
CA ALA A 17 -6.06 18.90 -11.99
C ALA A 17 -6.14 18.43 -10.55
N TYR A 18 -7.20 17.70 -10.19
CA TYR A 18 -7.31 17.07 -8.89
C TYR A 18 -6.27 15.96 -8.68
N TRP A 19 -6.26 14.97 -9.59
CA TRP A 19 -5.41 13.79 -9.43
C TRP A 19 -3.93 14.11 -9.52
N SER A 20 -3.50 14.99 -10.41
CA SER A 20 -2.09 15.38 -10.50
C SER A 20 -1.58 16.04 -9.23
N ARG A 21 -2.34 16.94 -8.63
CA ARG A 21 -1.99 17.57 -7.34
C ARG A 21 -1.97 16.53 -6.21
N HIS A 22 -2.97 15.67 -6.16
CA HIS A 22 -3.04 14.63 -5.13
C HIS A 22 -1.86 13.66 -5.23
N ILE A 23 -1.54 13.19 -6.43
CA ILE A 23 -0.40 12.28 -6.70
C ILE A 23 0.91 13.00 -6.41
N TYR A 24 1.08 14.23 -6.90
CA TYR A 24 2.30 15.00 -6.67
C TYR A 24 2.62 15.13 -5.18
N LEU A 25 1.64 15.51 -4.36
CA LEU A 25 1.82 15.68 -2.92
C LEU A 25 2.12 14.35 -2.20
N ASN A 26 1.41 13.29 -2.53
CA ASN A 26 1.49 12.03 -1.78
C ASN A 26 2.57 11.07 -2.31
N ARG A 27 2.91 11.16 -3.59
CA ARG A 27 3.82 10.23 -4.26
C ARG A 27 5.18 10.84 -4.56
N TYR A 28 5.23 12.09 -5.04
CA TYR A 28 6.46 12.68 -5.54
C TYR A 28 7.07 13.73 -4.62
N GLN A 29 6.26 14.52 -3.91
CA GLN A 29 6.72 15.53 -2.97
C GLN A 29 6.82 15.02 -1.53
N ALA A 30 6.09 13.94 -1.19
CA ALA A 30 6.02 13.43 0.18
C ALA A 30 7.41 13.23 0.80
N LEU A 31 7.61 13.83 1.96
CA LEU A 31 8.83 13.69 2.74
C LEU A 31 8.95 12.26 3.30
N PRO A 32 10.17 11.78 3.60
CA PRO A 32 10.38 10.56 4.34
C PRO A 32 9.55 10.57 5.63
N ASN A 33 8.91 9.46 5.94
CA ASN A 33 8.11 9.30 7.14
C ASN A 33 8.85 8.36 8.11
N ARG A 34 9.29 8.91 9.24
CA ARG A 34 10.06 8.19 10.28
C ARG A 34 9.43 6.86 10.71
N VAL A 35 8.10 6.75 10.67
CA VAL A 35 7.41 5.49 10.99
C VAL A 35 7.86 4.33 10.09
N TYR A 36 8.09 4.59 8.80
CA TYR A 36 8.58 3.57 7.87
C TYR A 36 10.06 3.25 8.08
N ASP A 37 10.86 4.25 8.48
CA ASP A 37 12.29 4.04 8.82
C ASP A 37 12.42 3.18 10.08
N ASP A 38 11.63 3.49 11.13
CA ASP A 38 11.58 2.72 12.37
C ASP A 38 11.09 1.28 12.12
N LEU A 39 10.08 1.11 11.26
CA LEU A 39 9.58 -0.21 10.87
C LEU A 39 10.65 -1.00 10.07
N LEU A 40 11.38 -0.35 9.16
CA LEU A 40 12.47 -1.00 8.46
C LEU A 40 13.57 -1.44 9.41
N ALA A 41 13.96 -0.58 10.37
CA ALA A 41 14.93 -0.92 11.40
C ALA A 41 14.53 -2.16 12.21
N LEU A 42 13.24 -2.31 12.51
CA LEU A 42 12.67 -3.47 13.23
C LEU A 42 12.79 -4.78 12.43
N VAL A 43 12.64 -4.74 11.10
CA VAL A 43 12.51 -5.95 10.28
C VAL A 43 13.71 -6.27 9.38
N LYS A 44 14.65 -5.33 9.16
CA LYS A 44 15.74 -5.45 8.16
C LYS A 44 16.60 -6.71 8.32
N ASP A 45 16.80 -7.16 9.55
CA ASP A 45 17.63 -8.33 9.89
C ASP A 45 16.80 -9.64 10.01
N LYS A 46 15.51 -9.58 9.64
CA LYS A 46 14.58 -10.71 9.70
C LYS A 46 14.20 -11.17 8.30
N ASP A 47 13.70 -12.39 8.18
CA ASP A 47 13.05 -12.81 6.93
C ASP A 47 11.62 -12.27 6.92
N TYR A 48 11.43 -11.13 6.25
CA TYR A 48 10.16 -10.41 6.21
C TYR A 48 9.59 -10.29 4.81
N PHE A 49 8.30 -10.06 4.74
CA PHE A 49 7.60 -9.65 3.53
C PHE A 49 6.53 -8.60 3.87
N VAL A 50 6.40 -7.56 3.05
CA VAL A 50 5.41 -6.50 3.21
C VAL A 50 4.26 -6.72 2.24
N LEU A 51 3.04 -6.89 2.78
CA LEU A 51 1.79 -6.81 2.04
C LEU A 51 1.12 -5.48 2.37
N THR A 52 0.86 -4.65 1.37
CA THR A 52 0.26 -3.34 1.61
C THR A 52 -0.87 -3.01 0.64
N THR A 53 -1.86 -2.27 1.12
CA THR A 53 -2.90 -1.64 0.32
C THR A 53 -2.60 -0.18 0.01
N ASN A 54 -1.50 0.38 0.55
CA ASN A 54 -1.07 1.73 0.26
C ASN A 54 -0.46 1.82 -1.14
N VAL A 55 -0.67 2.96 -1.79
CA VAL A 55 -0.31 3.22 -3.19
C VAL A 55 0.68 4.40 -3.33
N ASP A 56 1.23 4.88 -2.20
CA ASP A 56 2.04 6.09 -2.05
C ASP A 56 3.56 5.87 -2.15
N HIS A 57 4.01 4.62 -2.23
CA HIS A 57 5.43 4.24 -2.25
C HIS A 57 6.24 4.55 -0.97
N CYS A 58 5.60 4.78 0.17
CA CYS A 58 6.31 5.10 1.41
C CYS A 58 7.29 3.99 1.83
N PHE A 59 6.94 2.71 1.65
CA PHE A 59 7.85 1.59 1.91
C PHE A 59 9.12 1.66 1.04
N GLN A 60 8.96 1.90 -0.26
CA GLN A 60 10.09 1.99 -1.19
C GLN A 60 10.99 3.19 -0.87
N LYS A 61 10.39 4.35 -0.50
CA LYS A 61 11.13 5.57 -0.10
C LYS A 61 11.96 5.35 1.16
N ALA A 62 11.45 4.54 2.11
CA ALA A 62 12.19 4.17 3.32
C ALA A 62 13.26 3.10 3.09
N GLY A 63 13.40 2.57 1.86
CA GLY A 63 14.46 1.63 1.51
C GLY A 63 14.10 0.15 1.69
N PHE A 64 12.83 -0.20 1.84
CA PHE A 64 12.40 -1.61 1.82
C PHE A 64 12.72 -2.27 0.48
N ASP A 65 13.23 -3.52 0.52
CA ASP A 65 13.53 -4.27 -0.69
C ASP A 65 12.27 -4.52 -1.52
N LYS A 66 12.24 -4.01 -2.75
CA LYS A 66 11.13 -4.19 -3.69
C LYS A 66 10.79 -5.67 -3.94
N LYS A 67 11.75 -6.59 -3.79
CA LYS A 67 11.51 -8.03 -3.93
C LYS A 67 10.71 -8.61 -2.77
N ARG A 68 10.67 -7.92 -1.62
CA ARG A 68 9.96 -8.28 -0.40
C ARG A 68 8.70 -7.43 -0.19
N LEU A 69 8.14 -6.88 -1.27
CA LEU A 69 7.02 -5.95 -1.20
C LEU A 69 5.96 -6.30 -2.25
N PHE A 70 4.70 -6.33 -1.82
CA PHE A 70 3.53 -6.45 -2.68
C PHE A 70 2.48 -5.40 -2.33
N TYR A 71 2.29 -4.41 -3.20
CA TYR A 71 1.25 -3.40 -3.11
C TYR A 71 0.08 -3.82 -4.01
N THR A 72 -1.04 -4.19 -3.39
CA THR A 72 -2.12 -4.93 -4.04
C THR A 72 -3.13 -4.06 -4.77
N GLN A 73 -3.21 -2.76 -4.40
CA GLN A 73 -4.28 -1.84 -4.81
C GLN A 73 -3.86 -0.88 -5.92
N GLY A 74 -2.67 -1.07 -6.51
CA GLY A 74 -2.11 -0.22 -7.55
C GLY A 74 -1.02 0.73 -7.06
N ASP A 75 -0.74 1.77 -7.85
CA ASP A 75 0.34 2.73 -7.61
C ASP A 75 -0.05 4.11 -8.14
N TYR A 76 0.08 5.15 -7.33
CA TYR A 76 -0.08 6.54 -7.78
C TYR A 76 0.94 6.94 -8.86
N GLY A 77 2.06 6.25 -8.95
CA GLY A 77 3.09 6.49 -9.96
C GLY A 77 2.81 5.89 -11.33
N LEU A 78 1.63 5.28 -11.54
CA LEU A 78 1.31 4.59 -12.77
C LEU A 78 -0.01 5.08 -13.38
N PHE A 79 -0.01 5.27 -14.69
CA PHE A 79 -1.22 5.35 -15.50
C PHE A 79 -1.63 3.96 -16.00
N GLN A 80 -2.92 3.79 -16.25
CA GLN A 80 -3.50 2.67 -16.97
C GLN A 80 -4.54 3.17 -17.98
N CYS A 81 -4.83 2.38 -19.00
CA CYS A 81 -5.96 2.64 -19.90
C CYS A 81 -7.29 2.54 -19.13
N SER A 82 -8.18 3.55 -19.24
CA SER A 82 -9.50 3.53 -18.60
C SER A 82 -10.39 2.37 -19.04
N LYS A 83 -10.14 1.81 -20.23
CA LYS A 83 -10.83 0.62 -20.77
C LYS A 83 -10.10 -0.69 -20.51
N ALA A 84 -8.97 -0.64 -19.77
CA ALA A 84 -8.11 -1.81 -19.54
C ALA A 84 -7.83 -2.63 -20.84
N CYS A 85 -7.61 -1.94 -21.97
CA CYS A 85 -7.47 -2.58 -23.27
C CYS A 85 -6.26 -3.52 -23.38
N ARG A 86 -5.27 -3.35 -22.49
CA ARG A 86 -4.12 -4.22 -22.26
C ARG A 86 -3.76 -4.27 -20.79
N GLN A 87 -3.05 -5.32 -20.38
CA GLN A 87 -2.52 -5.47 -19.01
C GLN A 87 -1.15 -4.77 -18.91
N GLU A 88 -1.13 -3.48 -19.22
CA GLU A 88 0.05 -2.63 -19.22
C GLU A 88 -0.20 -1.35 -18.43
N THR A 89 0.82 -0.93 -17.66
CA THR A 89 0.85 0.32 -16.92
C THR A 89 2.00 1.20 -17.42
N TYR A 90 1.92 2.51 -17.18
CA TYR A 90 2.86 3.49 -17.71
C TYR A 90 3.30 4.42 -16.58
N ASP A 91 4.62 4.68 -16.49
CA ASP A 91 5.14 5.69 -15.56
C ASP A 91 4.55 7.06 -15.84
N ASN A 92 4.22 7.79 -14.78
CA ASN A 92 3.51 9.06 -14.90
C ASN A 92 4.24 10.26 -14.28
N GLU A 93 5.42 10.08 -13.70
CA GLU A 93 6.06 11.13 -12.89
C GLU A 93 6.24 12.43 -13.66
N THR A 94 6.81 12.36 -14.87
CA THR A 94 7.07 13.57 -15.69
C THR A 94 5.78 14.31 -15.98
N GLN A 95 4.75 13.60 -16.41
CA GLN A 95 3.47 14.22 -16.80
C GLN A 95 2.71 14.75 -15.59
N ILE A 96 2.72 14.05 -14.47
CA ILE A 96 2.12 14.52 -13.22
C ILE A 96 2.78 15.80 -12.71
N ARG A 97 4.11 15.90 -12.80
CA ARG A 97 4.82 17.12 -12.43
C ARG A 97 4.44 18.31 -13.34
N GLN A 98 4.37 18.10 -14.64
CA GLN A 98 3.92 19.12 -15.59
C GLN A 98 2.48 19.57 -15.33
N MET A 99 1.55 18.63 -15.13
CA MET A 99 0.17 18.93 -14.78
C MET A 99 0.06 19.73 -13.48
N ALA A 100 0.82 19.34 -12.43
CA ALA A 100 0.79 20.02 -11.14
C ALA A 100 1.35 21.43 -11.21
N GLU A 101 2.33 21.67 -12.07
CA GLU A 101 2.97 22.98 -12.28
C GLU A 101 2.14 23.93 -13.14
N GLN A 102 1.51 23.41 -14.21
CA GLN A 102 0.87 24.22 -15.25
C GLN A 102 -0.64 24.39 -15.07
N GLN A 103 -1.24 23.80 -14.04
CA GLN A 103 -2.68 23.93 -13.82
C GLN A 103 -3.07 25.34 -13.36
N GLU A 104 -4.13 25.87 -13.96
CA GLU A 104 -4.78 27.13 -13.59
C GLU A 104 -6.28 26.90 -13.43
N ASP A 105 -6.94 27.66 -12.55
CA ASP A 105 -8.39 27.61 -12.32
C ASP A 105 -8.96 26.17 -12.17
N MET A 106 -8.21 25.32 -11.48
CA MET A 106 -8.54 23.89 -11.26
C MET A 106 -8.65 23.05 -12.55
N LYS A 107 -7.94 23.46 -13.61
CA LYS A 107 -7.83 22.72 -14.87
C LYS A 107 -6.36 22.59 -15.27
N ILE A 108 -6.02 21.46 -15.87
CA ILE A 108 -4.73 21.29 -16.56
C ILE A 108 -4.86 21.74 -18.01
N PRO A 109 -3.76 22.11 -18.70
CA PRO A 109 -3.76 22.25 -20.15
C PRO A 109 -4.26 20.96 -20.84
N THR A 110 -5.13 21.12 -21.84
CA THR A 110 -5.78 19.97 -22.56
C THR A 110 -4.74 19.04 -23.20
N GLU A 111 -3.63 19.57 -23.67
CA GLU A 111 -2.53 18.82 -24.28
C GLU A 111 -1.80 17.89 -23.29
N LEU A 112 -1.97 18.10 -21.98
CA LEU A 112 -1.41 17.22 -20.94
C LEU A 112 -2.32 16.04 -20.57
N ILE A 113 -3.55 15.98 -21.12
CA ILE A 113 -4.42 14.83 -20.87
C ILE A 113 -3.79 13.57 -21.44
N PRO A 114 -3.54 12.52 -20.60
CA PRO A 114 -2.92 11.29 -21.08
C PRO A 114 -3.93 10.40 -21.82
N TYR A 115 -3.53 9.92 -22.99
CA TYR A 115 -4.31 8.98 -23.79
C TYR A 115 -3.55 7.67 -24.00
N CYS A 116 -4.29 6.57 -24.02
CA CYS A 116 -3.75 5.23 -24.24
C CYS A 116 -3.09 5.13 -25.63
N PRO A 117 -1.81 4.73 -25.72
CA PRO A 117 -1.12 4.65 -27.02
C PRO A 117 -1.66 3.54 -27.93
N HIS A 118 -2.45 2.61 -27.40
CA HIS A 118 -3.01 1.49 -28.16
C HIS A 118 -4.41 1.75 -28.68
N CYS A 119 -5.29 2.34 -27.88
CA CYS A 119 -6.69 2.48 -28.26
C CYS A 119 -7.22 3.92 -28.27
N GLY A 120 -6.37 4.90 -27.92
CA GLY A 120 -6.74 6.33 -27.86
C GLY A 120 -7.74 6.69 -26.76
N ALA A 121 -8.15 5.78 -25.89
CA ALA A 121 -9.01 6.11 -24.75
C ALA A 121 -8.24 6.94 -23.73
N PRO A 122 -8.91 7.82 -22.94
CA PRO A 122 -8.25 8.49 -21.83
C PRO A 122 -7.61 7.51 -20.88
N MET A 123 -6.51 7.89 -20.27
CA MET A 123 -5.92 7.13 -19.17
C MET A 123 -6.55 7.51 -17.83
N THR A 124 -6.32 6.68 -16.84
CA THR A 124 -6.63 6.91 -15.43
C THR A 124 -5.46 6.49 -14.56
N VAL A 125 -5.50 6.81 -13.27
CA VAL A 125 -4.51 6.32 -12.29
C VAL A 125 -4.69 4.82 -12.11
N ASN A 126 -3.58 4.07 -11.97
CA ASN A 126 -3.65 2.64 -11.69
C ASN A 126 -4.05 2.40 -10.24
N LEU A 127 -5.34 2.34 -10.00
CA LEU A 127 -5.95 2.09 -8.68
C LEU A 127 -7.06 1.05 -8.80
N ARG A 128 -7.14 0.15 -7.83
CA ARG A 128 -8.21 -0.84 -7.75
C ARG A 128 -9.49 -0.20 -7.22
N ILE A 129 -10.24 0.42 -8.13
CA ILE A 129 -11.53 1.07 -7.85
C ILE A 129 -12.67 0.17 -8.29
N ASP A 130 -12.50 -0.50 -9.43
CA ASP A 130 -13.51 -1.35 -10.06
C ASP A 130 -12.87 -2.51 -10.85
N GLY A 131 -13.64 -3.15 -11.71
CA GLY A 131 -13.21 -4.28 -12.55
C GLY A 131 -12.24 -3.91 -13.68
N THR A 132 -11.96 -2.63 -13.92
CA THR A 132 -11.01 -2.18 -14.96
C THR A 132 -9.57 -2.06 -14.44
N PHE A 133 -9.33 -2.40 -13.17
CA PHE A 133 -7.99 -2.38 -12.60
C PHE A 133 -7.02 -3.26 -13.36
N VAL A 134 -5.95 -2.65 -13.87
CA VAL A 134 -4.90 -3.34 -14.63
C VAL A 134 -3.89 -3.96 -13.65
N GLN A 135 -3.77 -5.27 -13.70
CA GLN A 135 -2.73 -6.05 -13.04
C GLN A 135 -1.66 -6.37 -14.08
N ASP A 136 -0.59 -5.58 -14.08
CA ASP A 136 0.49 -5.77 -15.02
C ASP A 136 1.43 -6.94 -14.64
N ASN A 137 2.42 -7.20 -15.47
CA ASN A 137 3.41 -8.25 -15.22
C ASN A 137 4.19 -8.04 -13.89
N GLY A 138 4.40 -6.78 -13.50
CA GLY A 138 5.05 -6.43 -12.23
C GLY A 138 4.20 -6.81 -11.02
N TRP A 139 2.88 -6.57 -11.11
CA TRP A 139 1.90 -6.95 -10.10
C TRP A 139 1.86 -8.48 -9.91
N TYR A 140 1.76 -9.26 -11.02
CA TYR A 140 1.75 -10.73 -10.95
C TYR A 140 3.05 -11.29 -10.36
N LYS A 141 4.21 -10.76 -10.75
CA LYS A 141 5.50 -11.17 -10.16
C LYS A 141 5.58 -10.87 -8.66
N ALA A 142 5.01 -9.75 -8.21
CA ALA A 142 4.97 -9.42 -6.78
C ALA A 142 4.04 -10.37 -6.01
N SER A 143 2.87 -10.69 -6.57
CA SER A 143 1.93 -11.67 -6.03
C SER A 143 2.56 -13.06 -5.91
N GLU A 144 3.29 -13.49 -6.94
CA GLU A 144 4.00 -14.78 -6.93
C GLU A 144 5.08 -14.82 -5.85
N ARG A 145 5.87 -13.75 -5.68
CA ARG A 145 6.87 -13.68 -4.59
C ARG A 145 6.23 -13.77 -3.22
N TYR A 146 5.09 -13.09 -3.02
CA TYR A 146 4.33 -13.17 -1.77
C TYR A 146 3.82 -14.60 -1.51
N SER A 147 3.21 -15.24 -2.49
CA SER A 147 2.74 -16.62 -2.39
C SER A 147 3.89 -17.60 -2.10
N ASN A 148 5.04 -17.40 -2.73
CA ASN A 148 6.25 -18.19 -2.49
C ASN A 148 6.81 -17.96 -1.08
N PHE A 149 6.74 -16.72 -0.57
CA PHE A 149 7.13 -16.42 0.81
C PHE A 149 6.24 -17.17 1.80
N LEU A 150 4.92 -17.08 1.67
CA LEU A 150 3.98 -17.80 2.54
C LEU A 150 4.21 -19.30 2.53
N ARG A 151 4.35 -19.91 1.35
CA ARG A 151 4.58 -21.36 1.21
C ARG A 151 5.87 -21.83 1.90
N ARG A 152 6.96 -21.05 1.82
CA ARG A 152 8.22 -21.40 2.49
C ARG A 152 8.17 -21.29 4.01
N HIS A 153 7.20 -20.51 4.53
CA HIS A 153 7.02 -20.31 5.98
C HIS A 153 5.83 -21.10 6.54
N GLU A 154 5.26 -21.98 5.74
CA GLU A 154 4.18 -22.84 6.19
C GLU A 154 4.64 -23.69 7.40
N ASN A 155 3.84 -23.68 8.47
CA ASN A 155 4.12 -24.35 9.76
C ASN A 155 5.37 -23.83 10.53
N LEU A 156 6.02 -22.76 10.08
CA LEU A 156 7.08 -22.11 10.84
C LEU A 156 6.53 -21.10 11.85
N HIS A 157 7.40 -20.57 12.72
CA HIS A 157 7.07 -19.42 13.56
C HIS A 157 6.96 -18.17 12.71
N VAL A 158 5.74 -17.64 12.55
CA VAL A 158 5.45 -16.46 11.75
C VAL A 158 4.73 -15.43 12.60
N LEU A 159 5.19 -14.19 12.56
CA LEU A 159 4.45 -13.04 13.07
C LEU A 159 3.69 -12.37 11.92
N TYR A 160 2.37 -12.40 11.97
CA TYR A 160 1.51 -11.59 11.10
C TYR A 160 1.25 -10.24 11.76
N LEU A 161 2.06 -9.24 11.40
CA LEU A 161 2.00 -7.90 11.96
C LEU A 161 1.08 -7.00 11.12
N GLU A 162 -0.06 -6.63 11.68
CA GLU A 162 -1.02 -5.73 11.07
C GLU A 162 -0.83 -4.30 11.59
N LEU A 163 -0.65 -3.34 10.70
CA LEU A 163 -0.43 -1.94 11.02
C LEU A 163 -1.50 -1.05 10.38
N GLY A 164 -2.42 -0.52 11.18
CA GLY A 164 -3.39 0.50 10.77
C GLY A 164 -4.43 0.07 9.75
N VAL A 165 -4.74 -1.23 9.61
CA VAL A 165 -5.77 -1.70 8.69
C VAL A 165 -7.15 -1.34 9.22
N GLY A 166 -7.87 -0.52 8.46
CA GLY A 166 -9.25 -0.12 8.77
C GLY A 166 -10.29 -1.13 8.30
N ASN A 167 -11.56 -0.88 8.67
CA ASN A 167 -12.67 -1.76 8.34
C ASN A 167 -13.24 -1.56 6.91
N ASN A 168 -12.68 -0.64 6.12
CA ASN A 168 -13.15 -0.42 4.75
C ASN A 168 -12.74 -1.55 3.78
N THR A 169 -11.53 -2.11 3.94
CA THR A 169 -11.01 -3.19 3.10
C THR A 169 -10.29 -4.26 3.93
N PRO A 170 -10.94 -4.85 4.96
CA PRO A 170 -10.29 -5.76 5.89
C PRO A 170 -9.90 -7.10 5.26
N GLY A 171 -10.55 -7.47 4.15
CA GLY A 171 -10.39 -8.78 3.52
C GLY A 171 -8.98 -9.08 2.99
N ILE A 172 -8.24 -8.05 2.57
CA ILE A 172 -6.93 -8.23 1.95
C ILE A 172 -5.86 -8.59 2.98
N ILE A 173 -5.85 -7.91 4.12
CA ILE A 173 -4.80 -8.08 5.15
C ILE A 173 -5.41 -8.70 6.41
N LYS A 174 -6.31 -8.00 7.10
CA LYS A 174 -6.83 -8.39 8.42
C LYS A 174 -7.41 -9.81 8.44
N PHE A 175 -8.40 -10.09 7.61
CA PHE A 175 -9.05 -11.40 7.59
C PHE A 175 -8.13 -12.51 7.06
N SER A 176 -7.25 -12.19 6.10
CA SER A 176 -6.25 -13.12 5.61
C SER A 176 -5.23 -13.49 6.70
N PHE A 177 -4.77 -12.52 7.49
CA PHE A 177 -3.85 -12.77 8.61
C PHE A 177 -4.51 -13.57 9.72
N TRP A 178 -5.77 -13.30 10.05
CA TRP A 178 -6.53 -14.12 11.00
C TRP A 178 -6.62 -15.58 10.53
N GLN A 179 -7.01 -15.78 9.27
CA GLN A 179 -7.12 -17.13 8.69
C GLN A 179 -5.78 -17.88 8.70
N MET A 180 -4.70 -17.21 8.28
CA MET A 180 -3.36 -17.82 8.29
C MET A 180 -2.87 -18.13 9.72
N THR A 181 -3.21 -17.28 10.70
CA THR A 181 -2.91 -17.54 12.12
C THR A 181 -3.73 -18.72 12.65
N MET A 182 -5.00 -18.87 12.27
CA MET A 182 -5.79 -20.05 12.64
C MET A 182 -5.21 -21.34 12.07
N GLN A 183 -4.77 -21.32 10.80
CA GLN A 183 -4.25 -22.49 10.11
C GLN A 183 -2.86 -22.92 10.59
N ASN A 184 -2.02 -21.99 11.06
CA ASN A 184 -0.67 -22.27 11.54
C ASN A 184 -0.61 -22.15 13.07
N PRO A 185 -0.50 -23.25 13.83
CA PRO A 185 -0.46 -23.22 15.31
C PRO A 185 0.79 -22.50 15.87
N ASN A 186 1.85 -22.37 15.06
CA ASN A 186 3.09 -21.69 15.44
C ASN A 186 3.07 -20.20 15.11
N ALA A 187 2.00 -19.70 14.46
CA ALA A 187 1.90 -18.29 14.10
C ALA A 187 1.34 -17.46 15.23
N VAL A 188 1.79 -16.21 15.29
CA VAL A 188 1.28 -15.15 16.17
C VAL A 188 0.72 -14.03 15.29
N TYR A 189 -0.43 -13.49 15.67
CA TYR A 189 -1.01 -12.29 15.09
C TYR A 189 -0.73 -11.09 15.99
N ALA A 190 -0.28 -9.99 15.43
CA ALA A 190 -0.17 -8.72 16.14
C ALA A 190 -0.90 -7.62 15.37
N CYS A 191 -1.74 -6.86 16.07
CA CYS A 191 -2.49 -5.72 15.52
C CYS A 191 -2.14 -4.44 16.26
N LEU A 192 -1.72 -3.43 15.53
CA LEU A 192 -1.47 -2.09 16.03
C LEU A 192 -2.31 -1.08 15.27
N ASN A 193 -3.26 -0.46 15.97
CA ASN A 193 -4.21 0.47 15.37
C ASN A 193 -4.69 1.52 16.38
N LEU A 194 -5.09 2.71 15.93
CA LEU A 194 -5.66 3.76 16.78
C LEU A 194 -7.04 3.38 17.34
N LYS A 195 -7.84 2.61 16.60
CA LYS A 195 -9.25 2.33 16.95
C LYS A 195 -9.62 0.86 16.80
N ASP A 196 -9.29 0.24 15.67
CA ASP A 196 -9.84 -1.06 15.26
C ASP A 196 -8.89 -2.20 15.64
N VAL A 197 -8.68 -2.38 16.95
CA VAL A 197 -7.85 -3.47 17.49
C VAL A 197 -8.74 -4.64 17.88
N ALA A 198 -8.65 -5.74 17.14
CA ALA A 198 -9.41 -6.95 17.40
C ALA A 198 -8.69 -8.20 16.87
N ALA A 199 -8.94 -9.33 17.53
CA ALA A 199 -8.62 -10.66 17.04
C ALA A 199 -9.82 -11.60 17.27
N PRO A 200 -10.07 -12.59 16.41
CA PRO A 200 -11.06 -13.63 16.64
C PRO A 200 -10.72 -14.46 17.89
N PHE A 201 -11.78 -14.98 18.53
CA PHE A 201 -11.62 -15.80 19.74
C PHE A 201 -10.70 -16.99 19.54
N GLU A 202 -10.74 -17.61 18.36
CA GLU A 202 -9.98 -18.81 17.99
C GLU A 202 -8.45 -18.59 17.99
N ILE A 203 -8.00 -17.34 17.88
CA ILE A 203 -6.58 -16.98 17.90
C ILE A 203 -6.21 -16.05 19.06
N ALA A 204 -7.13 -15.78 19.99
CA ALA A 204 -6.94 -14.77 21.04
C ALA A 204 -5.68 -14.99 21.88
N GLU A 205 -5.38 -16.25 22.26
CA GLU A 205 -4.18 -16.61 23.04
C GLU A 205 -2.86 -16.44 22.27
N ARG A 206 -2.93 -16.33 20.95
CA ARG A 206 -1.80 -16.11 20.04
C ARG A 206 -1.89 -14.77 19.36
N SER A 207 -2.55 -13.79 20.01
CA SER A 207 -2.75 -12.46 19.47
C SER A 207 -2.29 -11.36 20.41
N ILE A 208 -1.61 -10.36 19.87
CA ILE A 208 -1.16 -9.16 20.57
C ILE A 208 -1.89 -7.97 19.94
N CYS A 209 -2.85 -7.39 20.65
CA CYS A 209 -3.64 -6.26 20.16
C CYS A 209 -3.27 -4.99 20.93
N ILE A 210 -2.65 -4.03 20.24
CA ILE A 210 -2.17 -2.77 20.81
C ILE A 210 -2.97 -1.60 20.22
N GLN A 211 -3.71 -0.90 21.07
CA GLN A 211 -4.36 0.33 20.67
C GLN A 211 -3.40 1.50 20.88
N GLY A 212 -3.02 2.16 19.79
CA GLY A 212 -2.10 3.28 19.84
C GLY A 212 -1.71 3.85 18.50
N ASP A 213 -1.00 4.96 18.54
CA ASP A 213 -0.35 5.54 17.35
C ASP A 213 0.87 4.71 16.97
N ILE A 214 0.96 4.28 15.71
CA ILE A 214 2.03 3.39 15.22
C ILE A 214 3.40 4.00 15.45
N GLY A 215 3.58 5.28 15.14
CA GLY A 215 4.87 5.97 15.32
C GLY A 215 5.30 6.03 16.78
N LYS A 216 4.36 6.31 17.69
CA LYS A 216 4.66 6.33 19.13
C LYS A 216 5.02 4.95 19.64
N VAL A 217 4.27 3.91 19.27
CA VAL A 217 4.54 2.53 19.71
C VAL A 217 5.89 2.03 19.20
N LEU A 218 6.24 2.29 17.94
CA LEU A 218 7.52 1.87 17.37
C LEU A 218 8.73 2.61 17.99
N THR A 219 8.53 3.82 18.52
CA THR A 219 9.60 4.61 19.14
C THR A 219 9.67 4.48 20.67
N ASP A 220 8.62 3.93 21.31
CA ASP A 220 8.57 3.80 22.77
C ASP A 220 9.35 2.55 23.21
N LYS A 221 10.50 2.78 23.87
CA LYS A 221 11.35 1.73 24.44
C LYS A 221 10.62 0.79 25.43
N LYS A 222 9.43 1.17 25.89
CA LYS A 222 8.58 0.33 26.74
C LYS A 222 8.08 -0.92 26.01
N TYR A 223 8.12 -0.92 24.67
CA TYR A 223 7.76 -2.06 23.79
C TYR A 223 8.97 -2.79 23.21
N ASP A 224 10.18 -2.62 23.78
CA ASP A 224 11.41 -3.36 23.41
C ASP A 224 11.25 -4.90 23.53
N VAL A 225 10.13 -5.36 24.10
CA VAL A 225 9.73 -6.79 24.09
C VAL A 225 9.62 -7.38 22.67
N LEU A 226 9.40 -6.53 21.66
CA LEU A 226 9.35 -6.98 20.26
C LEU A 226 10.74 -7.14 19.62
N THR A 227 11.78 -6.56 20.22
CA THR A 227 13.15 -6.59 19.67
C THR A 227 14.03 -7.67 20.30
N GLY A 228 13.63 -8.26 21.41
CA GLY A 228 14.39 -9.35 22.06
C GLY A 228 15.71 -8.92 22.71
N GLU A 229 15.94 -7.63 22.91
CA GLU A 229 17.20 -7.09 23.50
C GLU A 229 17.21 -7.00 25.03
N ASN A 230 16.21 -7.53 25.72
CA ASN A 230 16.34 -7.72 27.17
C ASN A 230 16.87 -9.12 27.44
N GLY A 231 18.20 -9.19 27.55
CA GLY A 231 18.91 -10.40 27.95
C GLY A 231 18.46 -10.93 29.32
N PHE A 232 18.32 -12.23 29.36
CA PHE A 232 18.51 -13.04 30.55
C PHE A 232 19.92 -13.60 30.53
#